data_5d664a5ac48d32babd2f411600507e12
#
_entry.id   5d664a5ac48d32babd2f411600507e12
#
_cell.length_a   1.000
_cell.length_b   1.000
_cell.length_c   1.000
_cell.angle_alpha   90.00
_cell.angle_beta   90.00
_cell.angle_gamma   90.00
#
_symmetry.space_group_name_H-M   'P 1'
#
loop_
_entity.id
_entity.type
_entity.pdbx_description
1 polymer ?
#
loop_
_entity_poly.entity_id
_entity_poly.type
_entity_poly.pdbx_seq_one_letter_code
_entity_poly.pdbx_strand_id
1 'polypeptide(L)'
;LPTVLNLAAAGDIDLASASDMVTDAMSALGMETSEADTMVDQMAKTASLTNTSVSQLGEGILTIGATARTVKGGTAELNAALGILANNGIKSAEGGTHLRNVILSLQNPTDKAAAQMEALGISVYDSEGNMRSLNDILGDLNTSMDGMTAQEKSNIIGQIFNKTDLSAVNALLANTGDTWDSLQQSIADSGGAAQQMARSE
;
A
#
# COMPACT_ATOMS: atom_id res chain seq x y z
N LEU A 1 -25.72 2.40 -0.05
CA LEU A 1 -25.98 2.61 -1.48
C LEU A 1 -25.33 3.88 -2.06
N PRO A 2 -25.39 5.05 -1.39
CA PRO A 2 -24.69 6.24 -1.92
C PRO A 2 -23.19 6.03 -2.10
N THR A 3 -22.54 5.30 -1.20
CA THR A 3 -21.12 4.96 -1.29
C THR A 3 -20.80 4.17 -2.56
N VAL A 4 -21.62 3.15 -2.84
CA VAL A 4 -21.44 2.30 -4.02
C VAL A 4 -21.70 3.08 -5.31
N LEU A 5 -22.73 3.95 -5.30
CA LEU A 5 -23.03 4.82 -6.45
C LEU A 5 -21.88 5.80 -6.74
N ASN A 6 -21.30 6.39 -5.70
CA ASN A 6 -20.15 7.28 -5.85
C ASN A 6 -18.93 6.54 -6.38
N LEU A 7 -18.69 5.31 -5.92
CA LEU A 7 -17.60 4.50 -6.41
C LEU A 7 -17.80 4.13 -7.89
N ALA A 8 -19.01 3.72 -8.26
CA ALA A 8 -19.32 3.36 -9.64
C ALA A 8 -19.07 4.54 -10.59
N ALA A 9 -19.52 5.73 -10.21
CA ALA A 9 -19.31 6.95 -11.00
C ALA A 9 -17.83 7.37 -11.03
N ALA A 10 -17.18 7.40 -9.88
CA ALA A 10 -15.77 7.81 -9.76
C ALA A 10 -14.81 6.87 -10.51
N GLY A 11 -15.11 5.58 -10.51
CA GLY A 11 -14.29 4.56 -11.16
C GLY A 11 -14.69 4.25 -12.59
N ASP A 12 -15.73 4.87 -13.10
CA ASP A 12 -16.32 4.56 -14.42
C ASP A 12 -16.58 3.06 -14.59
N ILE A 13 -17.21 2.46 -13.59
CA ILE A 13 -17.56 1.05 -13.53
C ILE A 13 -19.06 0.89 -13.29
N ASP A 14 -19.62 -0.28 -13.64
CA ASP A 14 -21.02 -0.53 -13.40
C ASP A 14 -21.33 -0.73 -11.91
N LEU A 15 -22.60 -0.55 -11.57
CA LEU A 15 -23.05 -0.61 -10.18
C LEU A 15 -22.82 -1.99 -9.53
N ALA A 16 -22.98 -3.06 -10.28
CA ALA A 16 -22.76 -4.41 -9.76
C ALA A 16 -21.28 -4.63 -9.43
N SER A 17 -20.38 -4.23 -10.32
CA SER A 17 -18.93 -4.31 -10.11
C SER A 17 -18.49 -3.44 -8.93
N ALA A 18 -19.04 -2.24 -8.79
CA ALA A 18 -18.75 -1.34 -7.66
C ALA A 18 -19.22 -1.96 -6.34
N SER A 19 -20.41 -2.55 -6.32
CA SER A 19 -20.97 -3.22 -5.13
C SER A 19 -20.08 -4.40 -4.70
N ASP A 20 -19.69 -5.24 -5.63
CA ASP A 20 -18.82 -6.38 -5.37
C ASP A 20 -17.46 -5.90 -4.85
N MET A 21 -16.87 -4.89 -5.46
CA MET A 21 -15.58 -4.34 -5.06
C MET A 21 -15.62 -3.82 -3.62
N VAL A 22 -16.64 -3.04 -3.25
CA VAL A 22 -16.81 -2.52 -1.89
C VAL A 22 -16.96 -3.66 -0.90
N THR A 23 -17.84 -4.60 -1.18
CA THR A 23 -18.12 -5.74 -0.29
C THR A 23 -16.87 -6.61 -0.10
N ASP A 24 -16.21 -6.96 -1.19
CA ASP A 24 -15.04 -7.84 -1.17
C ASP A 24 -13.85 -7.16 -0.48
N ALA A 25 -13.61 -5.88 -0.77
CA ALA A 25 -12.52 -5.13 -0.14
C ALA A 25 -12.76 -4.96 1.36
N MET A 26 -13.97 -4.65 1.78
CA MET A 26 -14.31 -4.56 3.21
C MET A 26 -14.13 -5.90 3.91
N SER A 27 -14.54 -6.98 3.27
CA SER A 27 -14.37 -8.34 3.80
C SER A 27 -12.88 -8.68 3.94
N ALA A 28 -12.08 -8.40 2.91
CA ALA A 28 -10.63 -8.64 2.93
C ALA A 28 -9.93 -7.85 4.04
N LEU A 29 -10.33 -6.59 4.22
CA LEU A 29 -9.74 -5.69 5.22
C LEU A 29 -10.33 -5.86 6.63
N GLY A 30 -11.39 -6.66 6.79
CA GLY A 30 -12.08 -6.81 8.06
C GLY A 30 -12.74 -5.52 8.54
N MET A 31 -13.20 -4.69 7.61
CA MET A 31 -13.80 -3.39 7.92
C MET A 31 -15.30 -3.51 8.21
N GLU A 32 -15.77 -2.60 9.05
CA GLU A 32 -17.19 -2.43 9.32
C GLU A 32 -17.86 -1.63 8.19
N THR A 33 -19.15 -1.84 8.00
CA THR A 33 -19.93 -1.13 6.98
C THR A 33 -19.82 0.40 7.11
N SER A 34 -19.71 0.91 8.33
CA SER A 34 -19.54 2.34 8.60
C SER A 34 -18.25 2.92 8.03
N GLU A 35 -17.26 2.09 7.70
CA GLU A 35 -15.96 2.52 7.17
C GLU A 35 -15.92 2.56 5.63
N ALA A 36 -17.01 2.13 4.96
CA ALA A 36 -17.05 2.05 3.51
C ALA A 36 -16.80 3.40 2.82
N ASP A 37 -17.40 4.46 3.34
CA ASP A 37 -17.21 5.81 2.78
C ASP A 37 -15.73 6.25 2.85
N THR A 38 -15.09 6.02 3.98
CA THR A 38 -13.66 6.35 4.15
C THR A 38 -12.80 5.57 3.16
N MET A 39 -13.05 4.28 3.02
CA MET A 39 -12.30 3.44 2.07
C MET A 39 -12.44 3.95 0.64
N VAL A 40 -13.66 4.24 0.20
CA VAL A 40 -13.95 4.71 -1.15
C VAL A 40 -13.35 6.09 -1.40
N ASP A 41 -13.43 7.01 -0.43
CA ASP A 41 -12.82 8.34 -0.53
C ASP A 41 -11.29 8.23 -0.66
N GLN A 42 -10.66 7.35 0.08
CA GLN A 42 -9.22 7.13 0.00
C GLN A 42 -8.80 6.57 -1.35
N MET A 43 -9.57 5.62 -1.90
CA MET A 43 -9.31 5.08 -3.25
C MET A 43 -9.44 6.16 -4.31
N ALA A 44 -10.49 6.98 -4.25
CA ALA A 44 -10.71 8.08 -5.18
C ALA A 44 -9.59 9.11 -5.10
N LYS A 45 -9.17 9.48 -3.89
CA LYS A 45 -8.07 10.43 -3.68
C LYS A 45 -6.77 9.89 -4.26
N THR A 46 -6.45 8.64 -3.99
CA THR A 46 -5.24 7.99 -4.51
C THR A 46 -5.23 8.00 -6.03
N ALA A 47 -6.35 7.64 -6.66
CA ALA A 47 -6.48 7.67 -8.11
C ALA A 47 -6.29 9.06 -8.69
N SER A 48 -6.68 10.12 -7.96
CA SER A 48 -6.48 11.51 -8.39
C SER A 48 -5.04 11.99 -8.27
N LEU A 49 -4.25 11.39 -7.39
CA LEU A 49 -2.88 11.82 -7.07
C LEU A 49 -1.79 10.96 -7.70
N THR A 50 -2.13 9.76 -8.15
CA THR A 50 -1.16 8.78 -8.66
C THR A 50 -1.62 8.20 -10.00
N ASN A 51 -0.73 7.47 -10.66
CA ASN A 51 -0.99 6.93 -12.00
C ASN A 51 -1.76 5.58 -11.94
N THR A 52 -2.96 5.62 -11.38
CA THR A 52 -3.82 4.44 -11.28
C THR A 52 -5.30 4.84 -11.32
N SER A 53 -6.17 3.86 -11.29
CA SER A 53 -7.62 4.05 -11.24
C SER A 53 -8.21 3.41 -9.98
N VAL A 54 -9.43 3.79 -9.64
CA VAL A 54 -10.17 3.20 -8.52
C VAL A 54 -10.29 1.69 -8.71
N SER A 55 -10.61 1.25 -9.94
CA SER A 55 -10.72 -0.17 -10.26
C SER A 55 -9.40 -0.93 -10.04
N GLN A 56 -8.29 -0.35 -10.48
CA GLN A 56 -6.96 -0.95 -10.30
C GLN A 56 -6.56 -1.02 -8.83
N LEU A 57 -6.88 0.02 -8.05
CA LEU A 57 -6.65 0.01 -6.59
C LEU A 57 -7.48 -1.08 -5.91
N GLY A 58 -8.74 -1.24 -6.30
CA GLY A 58 -9.60 -2.29 -5.80
C GLY A 58 -9.04 -3.68 -6.06
N GLU A 59 -8.55 -3.94 -7.27
CA GLU A 59 -7.90 -5.21 -7.62
C GLU A 59 -6.64 -5.45 -6.77
N GLY A 60 -5.85 -4.41 -6.55
CA GLY A 60 -4.66 -4.49 -5.70
C GLY A 60 -5.01 -4.86 -4.26
N ILE A 61 -5.99 -4.19 -3.68
CA ILE A 61 -6.44 -4.45 -2.31
C ILE A 61 -6.96 -5.89 -2.16
N LEU A 62 -7.78 -6.34 -3.11
CA LEU A 62 -8.30 -7.71 -3.09
C LEU A 62 -7.19 -8.75 -3.19
N THR A 63 -6.18 -8.49 -3.99
CA THR A 63 -5.03 -9.38 -4.15
C THR A 63 -4.19 -9.46 -2.88
N ILE A 64 -4.04 -8.36 -2.13
CA ILE A 64 -3.37 -8.36 -0.83
C ILE A 64 -4.14 -9.25 0.15
N GLY A 65 -5.47 -9.19 0.12
CA GLY A 65 -6.33 -10.01 0.95
C GLY A 65 -6.17 -9.75 2.44
N ALA A 66 -6.25 -10.82 3.24
CA ALA A 66 -6.23 -10.72 4.71
C ALA A 66 -4.91 -10.13 5.27
N THR A 67 -3.82 -10.21 4.54
CA THR A 67 -2.54 -9.59 4.93
C THR A 67 -2.70 -8.07 5.11
N ALA A 68 -3.62 -7.46 4.40
CA ALA A 68 -3.92 -6.03 4.51
C ALA A 68 -4.35 -5.60 5.92
N ARG A 69 -4.94 -6.50 6.70
CA ARG A 69 -5.39 -6.21 8.08
C ARG A 69 -4.26 -5.95 9.06
N THR A 70 -3.04 -6.34 8.71
CA THR A 70 -1.88 -6.24 9.59
C THR A 70 -1.17 -4.89 9.49
N VAL A 71 -1.55 -4.07 8.53
CA VAL A 71 -0.89 -2.79 8.24
C VAL A 71 -1.42 -1.71 9.17
N LYS A 72 -0.51 -1.03 9.89
CA LYS A 72 -0.83 -0.08 10.96
C LYS A 72 -1.67 1.12 10.48
N GLY A 73 -1.32 1.66 9.32
CA GLY A 73 -2.01 2.81 8.73
C GLY A 73 -3.30 2.48 7.99
N GLY A 74 -3.71 1.21 7.99
CA GLY A 74 -4.95 0.76 7.36
C GLY A 74 -5.00 1.07 5.86
N THR A 75 -6.18 1.44 5.38
CA THR A 75 -6.39 1.70 3.95
C THR A 75 -5.59 2.86 3.41
N ALA A 76 -5.33 3.90 4.21
CA ALA A 76 -4.51 5.03 3.78
C ALA A 76 -3.08 4.59 3.45
N GLU A 77 -2.47 3.76 4.28
CA GLU A 77 -1.12 3.23 4.05
C GLU A 77 -1.08 2.31 2.84
N LEU A 78 -2.05 1.41 2.72
CA LEU A 78 -2.14 0.50 1.58
C LEU A 78 -2.31 1.26 0.26
N ASN A 79 -3.19 2.24 0.23
CA ASN A 79 -3.40 3.05 -0.97
C ASN A 79 -2.16 3.87 -1.32
N ALA A 80 -1.47 4.44 -0.33
CA ALA A 80 -0.22 5.17 -0.58
C ALA A 80 0.83 4.27 -1.23
N ALA A 81 1.04 3.07 -0.68
CA ALA A 81 1.99 2.11 -1.22
C ALA A 81 1.60 1.67 -2.64
N LEU A 82 0.34 1.33 -2.87
CA LEU A 82 -0.16 0.95 -4.20
C LEU A 82 -0.03 2.11 -5.19
N GLY A 83 -0.29 3.33 -4.76
CA GLY A 83 -0.12 4.52 -5.60
C GLY A 83 1.32 4.76 -6.01
N ILE A 84 2.27 4.59 -5.08
CA ILE A 84 3.71 4.68 -5.37
C ILE A 84 4.12 3.62 -6.38
N LEU A 85 3.67 2.39 -6.20
CA LEU A 85 3.95 1.30 -7.16
C LEU A 85 3.36 1.62 -8.53
N ALA A 86 2.13 2.14 -8.57
CA ALA A 86 1.47 2.52 -9.82
C ALA A 86 2.21 3.62 -10.58
N ASN A 87 2.79 4.59 -9.86
CA ASN A 87 3.64 5.63 -10.48
C ASN A 87 4.88 5.04 -11.14
N ASN A 88 5.26 3.83 -10.77
CA ASN A 88 6.39 3.09 -11.33
C ASN A 88 5.94 1.96 -12.28
N GLY A 89 4.69 2.01 -12.73
CA GLY A 89 4.16 1.05 -13.71
C GLY A 89 3.69 -0.28 -13.12
N ILE A 90 3.69 -0.43 -11.80
CA ILE A 90 3.28 -1.66 -11.11
C ILE A 90 1.87 -1.43 -10.56
N LYS A 91 0.86 -1.97 -11.27
CA LYS A 91 -0.55 -1.63 -11.04
C LYS A 91 -1.42 -2.86 -10.82
N SER A 92 -2.66 -2.64 -10.41
CA SER A 92 -3.71 -3.67 -10.31
C SER A 92 -3.28 -4.85 -9.43
N ALA A 93 -3.58 -6.06 -9.83
CA ALA A 93 -3.24 -7.28 -9.12
C ALA A 93 -1.73 -7.45 -8.96
N GLU A 94 -0.93 -7.04 -9.95
CA GLU A 94 0.53 -7.08 -9.87
C GLU A 94 1.05 -6.24 -8.69
N GLY A 95 0.54 -5.01 -8.56
CA GLY A 95 0.86 -4.15 -7.42
C GLY A 95 0.48 -4.79 -6.09
N GLY A 96 -0.70 -5.36 -6.02
CA GLY A 96 -1.18 -6.07 -4.83
C GLY A 96 -0.31 -7.27 -4.48
N THR A 97 0.08 -8.08 -5.46
CA THR A 97 0.93 -9.25 -5.27
C THR A 97 2.29 -8.86 -4.70
N HIS A 98 2.95 -7.88 -5.30
CA HIS A 98 4.26 -7.44 -4.83
C HIS A 98 4.18 -6.80 -3.46
N LEU A 99 3.17 -5.96 -3.19
CA LEU A 99 3.01 -5.34 -1.89
C LEU A 99 2.74 -6.38 -0.81
N ARG A 100 1.88 -7.35 -1.08
CA ARG A 100 1.63 -8.48 -0.17
C ARG A 100 2.93 -9.22 0.15
N ASN A 101 3.72 -9.52 -0.87
CA ASN A 101 5.00 -10.22 -0.70
C ASN A 101 5.99 -9.41 0.13
N VAL A 102 6.07 -8.10 -0.08
CA VAL A 102 6.93 -7.20 0.71
C VAL A 102 6.52 -7.25 2.18
N ILE A 103 5.23 -7.12 2.47
CA ILE A 103 4.70 -7.18 3.83
C ILE A 103 5.05 -8.52 4.48
N LEU A 104 4.80 -9.63 3.78
CA LEU A 104 5.08 -10.98 4.29
C LEU A 104 6.58 -11.21 4.51
N SER A 105 7.44 -10.68 3.64
CA SER A 105 8.89 -10.78 3.82
C SER A 105 9.36 -10.08 5.09
N LEU A 106 8.72 -8.98 5.46
CA LEU A 106 9.02 -8.26 6.69
C LEU A 106 8.45 -8.96 7.93
N GLN A 107 7.25 -9.50 7.83
CA GLN A 107 6.58 -10.16 8.97
C GLN A 107 7.12 -11.56 9.25
N ASN A 108 7.49 -12.28 8.21
CA ASN A 108 7.95 -13.67 8.30
C ASN A 108 9.30 -13.82 7.57
N PRO A 109 10.35 -13.15 8.06
CA PRO A 109 11.64 -13.18 7.40
C PRO A 109 12.27 -14.56 7.47
N THR A 110 13.06 -14.90 6.44
CA THR A 110 13.98 -16.03 6.52
C THR A 110 15.03 -15.76 7.61
N ASP A 111 15.73 -16.78 8.08
CA ASP A 111 16.79 -16.60 9.07
C ASP A 111 17.84 -15.60 8.59
N LYS A 112 18.18 -15.66 7.31
CA LYS A 112 19.14 -14.74 6.68
C LYS A 112 18.62 -13.30 6.66
N ALA A 113 17.35 -13.12 6.29
CA ALA A 113 16.71 -11.81 6.30
C ALA A 113 16.62 -11.24 7.71
N ALA A 114 16.23 -12.04 8.68
CA ALA A 114 16.14 -11.62 10.08
C ALA A 114 17.50 -11.19 10.62
N ALA A 115 18.56 -11.95 10.34
CA ALA A 115 19.92 -11.62 10.74
C ALA A 115 20.39 -10.31 10.10
N GLN A 116 20.06 -10.10 8.83
CA GLN A 116 20.43 -8.88 8.12
C GLN A 116 19.72 -7.66 8.69
N MET A 117 18.43 -7.76 8.98
CA MET A 117 17.66 -6.67 9.59
C MET A 117 18.17 -6.34 11.00
N GLU A 118 18.48 -7.37 11.80
CA GLU A 118 19.07 -7.18 13.13
C GLU A 118 20.41 -6.45 13.05
N ALA A 119 21.28 -6.87 12.14
CA ALA A 119 22.59 -6.23 11.93
C ALA A 119 22.47 -4.75 11.54
N LEU A 120 21.40 -4.38 10.82
CA LEU A 120 21.13 -3.01 10.42
C LEU A 120 20.32 -2.21 11.46
N GLY A 121 19.90 -2.86 12.54
CA GLY A 121 19.09 -2.21 13.58
C GLY A 121 17.66 -1.91 13.18
N ILE A 122 17.11 -2.67 12.23
CA ILE A 122 15.75 -2.48 11.73
C ILE A 122 14.76 -3.34 12.50
N SER A 123 13.75 -2.70 13.09
CA SER A 123 12.63 -3.37 13.76
C SER A 123 11.37 -3.28 12.91
N VAL A 124 10.73 -4.42 12.68
CA VAL A 124 9.44 -4.48 11.96
C VAL A 124 8.28 -4.19 12.91
N TYR A 125 8.40 -4.57 14.17
CA TYR A 125 7.38 -4.40 15.20
C TYR A 125 7.80 -3.36 16.24
N ASP A 126 6.81 -2.68 16.82
CA ASP A 126 7.02 -1.77 17.94
C ASP A 126 7.06 -2.51 19.27
N SER A 127 7.21 -1.78 20.39
CA SER A 127 7.27 -2.36 21.74
C SER A 127 5.97 -3.04 22.18
N GLU A 128 4.85 -2.73 21.52
CA GLU A 128 3.55 -3.32 21.81
C GLU A 128 3.25 -4.54 20.93
N GLY A 129 4.18 -4.91 20.04
CA GLY A 129 4.02 -6.03 19.13
C GLY A 129 3.23 -5.73 17.86
N ASN A 130 2.95 -4.47 17.59
CA ASN A 130 2.28 -4.04 16.37
C ASN A 130 3.30 -3.76 15.26
N MET A 131 2.95 -4.09 14.02
CA MET A 131 3.80 -3.77 12.89
C MET A 131 3.92 -2.25 12.74
N ARG A 132 5.15 -1.77 12.59
CA ARG A 132 5.41 -0.37 12.29
C ARG A 132 4.96 -0.02 10.88
N SER A 133 4.82 1.27 10.56
CA SER A 133 4.45 1.68 9.21
C SER A 133 5.50 1.25 8.18
N LEU A 134 5.05 0.94 6.97
CA LEU A 134 5.95 0.56 5.87
C LEU A 134 6.93 1.69 5.56
N ASN A 135 6.47 2.93 5.59
CA ASN A 135 7.34 4.08 5.35
C ASN A 135 8.47 4.15 6.39
N ASP A 136 8.17 3.91 7.65
CA ASP A 136 9.17 3.94 8.72
C ASP A 136 10.15 2.77 8.59
N ILE A 137 9.67 1.56 8.37
CA ILE A 137 10.51 0.37 8.21
C ILE A 137 11.45 0.52 7.01
N LEU A 138 10.89 0.86 5.86
CA LEU A 138 11.67 1.01 4.64
C LEU A 138 12.54 2.26 4.66
N GLY A 139 12.09 3.31 5.36
CA GLY A 139 12.90 4.50 5.60
C GLY A 139 14.14 4.19 6.45
N ASP A 140 13.97 3.38 7.50
CA ASP A 140 15.10 2.92 8.33
C ASP A 140 16.08 2.08 7.51
N LEU A 141 15.56 1.21 6.64
CA LEU A 141 16.39 0.42 5.73
C LEU A 141 17.20 1.35 4.81
N ASN A 142 16.56 2.34 4.21
CA ASN A 142 17.20 3.34 3.36
C ASN A 142 18.32 4.08 4.10
N THR A 143 18.04 4.55 5.31
CA THR A 143 19.00 5.26 6.15
C THR A 143 20.18 4.36 6.52
N SER A 144 19.90 3.11 6.84
CA SER A 144 20.95 2.12 7.20
C SER A 144 21.92 1.85 6.04
N MET A 145 21.46 2.04 4.81
CA MET A 145 22.27 1.83 3.60
C MET A 145 22.96 3.08 3.09
N ASP A 146 22.82 4.21 3.78
CA ASP A 146 23.50 5.47 3.37
C ASP A 146 25.01 5.26 3.28
N GLY A 147 25.59 5.76 2.20
CA GLY A 147 27.02 5.65 1.95
C GLY A 147 27.49 4.32 1.39
N MET A 148 26.59 3.35 1.25
CA MET A 148 26.91 2.06 0.64
C MET A 148 26.94 2.15 -0.89
N THR A 149 27.71 1.26 -1.51
CA THR A 149 27.72 1.12 -2.97
C THR A 149 26.41 0.51 -3.47
N ALA A 150 26.14 0.66 -4.77
CA ALA A 150 24.97 0.04 -5.40
C ALA A 150 24.97 -1.49 -5.21
N GLN A 151 26.16 -2.12 -5.29
CA GLN A 151 26.29 -3.57 -5.11
C GLN A 151 25.95 -3.99 -3.68
N GLU A 152 26.44 -3.24 -2.68
CA GLU A 152 26.16 -3.52 -1.26
C GLU A 152 24.65 -3.38 -0.98
N LYS A 153 24.03 -2.33 -1.49
CA LYS A 153 22.58 -2.12 -1.34
C LYS A 153 21.77 -3.27 -1.99
N SER A 154 22.14 -3.63 -3.21
CA SER A 154 21.50 -4.76 -3.93
C SER A 154 21.61 -6.07 -3.15
N ASN A 155 22.74 -6.35 -2.57
CA ASN A 155 22.97 -7.57 -1.78
C ASN A 155 22.06 -7.57 -0.54
N ILE A 156 21.97 -6.45 0.17
CA ILE A 156 21.13 -6.33 1.36
C ILE A 156 19.65 -6.52 1.02
N ILE A 157 19.17 -5.81 0.01
CA ILE A 157 17.77 -5.89 -0.42
C ILE A 157 17.43 -7.30 -0.90
N GLY A 158 18.33 -7.93 -1.64
CA GLY A 158 18.17 -9.30 -2.14
C GLY A 158 18.20 -10.36 -1.05
N GLN A 159 18.75 -10.06 0.12
CA GLN A 159 18.73 -10.96 1.28
C GLN A 159 17.42 -10.86 2.08
N ILE A 160 16.79 -9.69 2.07
CA ILE A 160 15.56 -9.44 2.83
C ILE A 160 14.32 -9.81 2.04
N PHE A 161 14.28 -9.47 0.75
CA PHE A 161 13.11 -9.61 -0.11
C PHE A 161 13.32 -10.65 -1.21
N ASN A 162 12.21 -11.15 -1.75
CA ASN A 162 12.25 -12.08 -2.89
C ASN A 162 12.68 -11.36 -4.16
N LYS A 163 13.39 -12.08 -5.02
CA LYS A 163 13.93 -11.54 -6.28
C LYS A 163 12.85 -10.93 -7.17
N THR A 164 11.68 -11.57 -7.20
CA THR A 164 10.54 -11.12 -8.01
C THR A 164 9.94 -9.80 -7.53
N ASP A 165 10.20 -9.42 -6.28
CA ASP A 165 9.64 -8.21 -5.66
C ASP A 165 10.61 -7.02 -5.65
N LEU A 166 11.84 -7.19 -6.12
CA LEU A 166 12.90 -6.17 -5.98
C LEU A 166 12.56 -4.88 -6.72
N SER A 167 11.90 -4.96 -7.86
CA SER A 167 11.45 -3.76 -8.58
C SER A 167 10.46 -2.94 -7.75
N ALA A 168 9.51 -3.62 -7.11
CA ALA A 168 8.55 -2.98 -6.20
C ALA A 168 9.23 -2.40 -4.96
N VAL A 169 10.16 -3.16 -4.37
CA VAL A 169 10.95 -2.68 -3.21
C VAL A 169 11.71 -1.41 -3.55
N ASN A 170 12.38 -1.37 -4.69
CA ASN A 170 13.12 -0.20 -5.13
C ASN A 170 12.22 1.02 -5.35
N ALA A 171 11.03 0.82 -5.92
CA ALA A 171 10.04 1.88 -6.09
C ALA A 171 9.58 2.45 -4.74
N LEU A 172 9.32 1.59 -3.77
CA LEU A 172 8.91 2.01 -2.43
C LEU A 172 10.05 2.73 -1.71
N LEU A 173 11.26 2.19 -1.74
CA LEU A 173 12.44 2.80 -1.11
C LEU A 173 12.74 4.19 -1.66
N ALA A 174 12.56 4.40 -2.95
CA ALA A 174 12.78 5.70 -3.58
C ALA A 174 11.83 6.80 -3.10
N ASN A 175 10.73 6.44 -2.45
CA ASN A 175 9.68 7.35 -2.02
C ASN A 175 9.51 7.42 -0.50
N THR A 176 10.37 6.78 0.28
CA THR A 176 10.30 6.84 1.74
C THR A 176 10.54 8.25 2.27
N GLY A 177 10.02 8.53 3.46
CA GLY A 177 10.15 9.83 4.12
C GLY A 177 9.01 10.77 3.78
N ASP A 178 9.32 12.03 3.52
CA ASP A 178 8.33 13.09 3.34
C ASP A 178 7.41 12.88 2.14
N THR A 179 7.93 12.32 1.06
CA THR A 179 7.13 12.03 -0.14
C THR A 179 5.98 11.05 0.18
N TRP A 180 6.32 9.97 0.86
CA TRP A 180 5.33 8.98 1.29
C TRP A 180 4.37 9.57 2.33
N ASP A 181 4.91 10.24 3.35
CA ASP A 181 4.11 10.86 4.41
C ASP A 181 3.10 11.84 3.85
N SER A 182 3.51 12.70 2.93
CA SER A 182 2.64 13.69 2.30
C SER A 182 1.52 13.04 1.50
N LEU A 183 1.84 11.98 0.73
CA LEU A 183 0.85 11.24 -0.03
C LEU A 183 -0.15 10.56 0.90
N GLN A 184 0.34 9.85 1.90
CA GLN A 184 -0.50 9.13 2.85
C GLN A 184 -1.39 10.07 3.65
N GLN A 185 -0.89 11.23 4.06
CA GLN A 185 -1.66 12.25 4.77
C GLN A 185 -2.77 12.80 3.88
N SER A 186 -2.49 13.09 2.62
CA SER A 186 -3.49 13.56 1.66
C SER A 186 -4.58 12.52 1.45
N ILE A 187 -4.22 11.25 1.40
CA ILE A 187 -5.18 10.14 1.28
C ILE A 187 -6.01 10.02 2.55
N ALA A 188 -5.39 10.12 3.73
CA ALA A 188 -6.10 10.05 5.01
C ALA A 188 -7.11 11.19 5.17
N ASP A 189 -6.81 12.37 4.64
CA ASP A 189 -7.65 13.58 4.72
C ASP A 189 -8.59 13.72 3.50
N SER A 190 -9.09 12.63 2.96
CA SER A 190 -9.78 12.60 1.68
C SER A 190 -11.31 12.61 1.77
N GLY A 191 -11.89 13.05 2.90
CA GLY A 191 -13.33 13.07 3.08
C GLY A 191 -14.06 13.75 1.90
N GLY A 192 -15.03 13.05 1.29
CA GLY A 192 -15.80 13.55 0.16
C GLY A 192 -15.15 13.40 -1.20
N ALA A 193 -13.95 12.82 -1.30
CA ALA A 193 -13.20 12.71 -2.55
C ALA A 193 -13.94 11.90 -3.63
N ALA A 194 -14.60 10.80 -3.25
CA ALA A 194 -15.35 9.98 -4.20
C ALA A 194 -16.54 10.74 -4.78
N GLN A 195 -17.27 11.49 -3.96
CA GLN A 195 -18.39 12.29 -4.39
C GLN A 195 -17.92 13.44 -5.32
N GLN A 196 -16.82 14.06 -4.98
CA GLN A 196 -16.26 15.14 -5.80
C GLN A 196 -15.79 14.62 -7.15
N MET A 197 -15.12 13.48 -7.20
CA MET A 197 -14.68 12.84 -8.45
C MET A 197 -15.89 12.44 -9.31
N ALA A 198 -16.94 11.86 -8.71
CA ALA A 198 -18.17 11.49 -9.39
C ALA A 198 -18.88 12.69 -10.03
N ARG A 199 -18.77 13.89 -9.43
CA ARG A 199 -19.36 15.12 -9.98
C ARG A 199 -18.58 15.69 -11.16
N SER A 200 -17.31 15.30 -11.31
CA SER A 200 -16.43 15.77 -12.39
C SER A 200 -16.57 14.92 -13.65
N GLU A 201 -17.19 13.75 -13.55
CA GLU A 201 -17.46 12.81 -14.62
C GLU A 201 -18.88 13.04 -15.20
#